data_381c136aad7bb9200a7f8c062b51da1c
#
_entry.id   381c136aad7bb9200a7f8c062b51da1c
#
_cell.length_a   1.000
_cell.length_b   1.000
_cell.length_c   1.000
_cell.angle_alpha   90.00
_cell.angle_beta   90.00
_cell.angle_gamma   90.00
#
_symmetry.space_group_name_H-M   'P 1'
#
loop_
_entity.id
_entity.type
_entity.pdbx_description
1 polymer ?
#
loop_
_entity_poly.entity_id
_entity_poly.type
_entity_poly.pdbx_seq_one_letter_code
_entity_poly.pdbx_strand_id
1 'polypeptide(L)'
;MGRGEVRFSLNQKAFSIEITRALCFPQAYAAAVTMFQSLGSAPKVLVVDIGGFTADYLFIKQGKAQLGTCDSLENGVIVLYNRIRSKVNGDFDMLLEEGDIDAILRGQGSYTPEVRQLVEQETAAFVSDLFSALRERMIDLRSGQVVFIGGGSILLRRFIEQSGKVRQALFVDDIKANAKGYEILYQVAARR
;
A
#
# COMPACT_ATOMS: atom_id res chain seq x y z
N MET A 1 -10.65 18.82 -18.73
CA MET A 1 -9.16 18.96 -18.65
C MET A 1 -8.71 19.57 -19.97
N GLY A 2 -8.03 20.73 -19.93
CA GLY A 2 -7.51 21.39 -21.11
C GLY A 2 -6.38 20.60 -21.74
N ARG A 3 -6.40 20.42 -23.04
CA ARG A 3 -5.23 19.99 -23.82
C ARG A 3 -4.18 21.09 -23.69
N GLY A 4 -3.01 20.77 -23.21
CA GLY A 4 -1.91 21.71 -23.04
C GLY A 4 -0.61 21.13 -23.53
N GLU A 5 0.09 21.88 -24.35
CA GLU A 5 1.48 21.58 -24.71
C GLU A 5 2.40 22.13 -23.61
N VAL A 6 3.28 21.28 -23.08
CA VAL A 6 4.31 21.65 -22.12
C VAL A 6 5.68 21.58 -22.83
N ARG A 7 6.39 22.70 -22.85
CA ARG A 7 7.74 22.79 -23.41
C ARG A 7 8.76 22.99 -22.31
N PHE A 8 9.81 22.22 -22.33
CA PHE A 8 10.90 22.31 -21.34
C PHE A 8 12.24 21.89 -21.95
N SER A 9 13.31 22.19 -21.25
CA SER A 9 14.66 21.72 -21.61
C SER A 9 15.19 20.80 -20.50
N LEU A 10 15.76 19.69 -20.92
CA LEU A 10 16.47 18.76 -20.04
C LEU A 10 17.83 18.46 -20.66
N ASN A 11 18.94 18.70 -19.94
CA ASN A 11 20.31 18.50 -20.41
C ASN A 11 20.56 19.19 -21.77
N GLN A 12 20.13 20.46 -21.91
CA GLN A 12 20.24 21.30 -23.11
C GLN A 12 19.44 20.80 -24.33
N LYS A 13 18.63 19.77 -24.18
CA LYS A 13 17.69 19.31 -25.21
C LYS A 13 16.31 19.88 -24.95
N ALA A 14 15.69 20.45 -26.00
CA ALA A 14 14.31 20.93 -25.93
C ALA A 14 13.34 19.74 -26.12
N PHE A 15 12.30 19.71 -25.29
CA PHE A 15 11.23 18.74 -25.35
C PHE A 15 9.90 19.47 -25.43
N SER A 16 8.96 18.90 -26.17
CA SER A 16 7.56 19.29 -26.19
C SER A 16 6.70 18.07 -25.91
N ILE A 17 5.81 18.15 -24.94
CA ILE A 17 4.89 17.09 -24.55
C ILE A 17 3.47 17.64 -24.69
N GLU A 18 2.61 16.90 -25.38
CA GLU A 18 1.17 17.16 -25.45
C GLU A 18 0.42 16.01 -24.77
N ILE A 19 -0.44 16.34 -23.79
CA ILE A 19 -1.35 15.35 -23.19
C ILE A 19 -2.64 15.36 -23.99
N THR A 20 -2.78 14.36 -24.86
CA THR A 20 -3.94 14.23 -25.75
C THR A 20 -5.13 13.52 -25.11
N ARG A 21 -4.87 12.65 -24.12
CA ARG A 21 -5.89 11.86 -23.42
C ARG A 21 -5.45 11.52 -22.00
N ALA A 22 -6.39 11.55 -21.05
CA ALA A 22 -6.21 11.07 -19.69
C ALA A 22 -7.32 10.07 -19.34
N LEU A 23 -6.97 8.97 -18.69
CA LEU A 23 -7.88 7.97 -18.15
C LEU A 23 -7.66 7.86 -16.64
N CYS A 24 -8.72 7.62 -15.89
CA CYS A 24 -8.67 7.48 -14.45
C CYS A 24 -9.01 6.04 -14.04
N PHE A 25 -8.17 5.46 -13.20
CA PHE A 25 -8.37 4.13 -12.62
C PHE A 25 -8.04 4.17 -11.12
N PRO A 26 -8.72 3.36 -10.28
CA PRO A 26 -8.33 3.23 -8.86
C PRO A 26 -6.88 2.73 -8.72
N GLN A 27 -6.13 3.32 -7.79
CA GLN A 27 -4.72 2.99 -7.58
C GLN A 27 -4.53 1.51 -7.26
N ALA A 28 -5.20 1.00 -6.23
CA ALA A 28 -5.13 -0.40 -5.84
C ALA A 28 -5.50 -1.37 -6.99
N TYR A 29 -6.45 -1.00 -7.86
CA TYR A 29 -6.80 -1.81 -9.04
C TYR A 29 -5.66 -1.85 -10.05
N ALA A 30 -5.01 -0.72 -10.29
CA ALA A 30 -3.89 -0.66 -11.22
C ALA A 30 -2.77 -1.62 -10.80
N ALA A 31 -2.34 -1.58 -9.53
CA ALA A 31 -1.34 -2.53 -9.06
C ALA A 31 -1.79 -3.99 -9.15
N ALA A 32 -3.04 -4.30 -8.80
CA ALA A 32 -3.56 -5.66 -8.85
C ALA A 32 -3.60 -6.25 -10.27
N VAL A 33 -3.77 -5.43 -11.31
CA VAL A 33 -3.75 -5.87 -12.71
C VAL A 33 -2.41 -6.54 -13.05
N THR A 34 -1.30 -6.12 -12.45
CA THR A 34 0.02 -6.73 -12.67
C THR A 34 0.10 -8.18 -12.18
N MET A 35 -0.82 -8.59 -11.31
CA MET A 35 -0.89 -9.93 -10.70
C MET A 35 -2.03 -10.80 -11.23
N PHE A 36 -2.79 -10.37 -12.21
CA PHE A 36 -3.97 -11.13 -12.66
C PHE A 36 -3.67 -12.57 -13.06
N GLN A 37 -2.49 -12.84 -13.61
CA GLN A 37 -2.07 -14.21 -13.91
C GLN A 37 -1.88 -15.04 -12.64
N SER A 38 -1.39 -14.44 -11.55
CA SER A 38 -1.16 -15.12 -10.28
C SER A 38 -2.43 -15.23 -9.43
N LEU A 39 -3.41 -14.35 -9.65
CA LEU A 39 -4.70 -14.40 -8.95
C LEU A 39 -5.60 -15.54 -9.42
N GLY A 40 -5.27 -16.15 -10.58
CA GLY A 40 -6.01 -17.25 -11.15
C GLY A 40 -7.49 -16.93 -11.39
N SER A 41 -8.34 -17.91 -11.16
CA SER A 41 -9.80 -17.78 -11.30
C SER A 41 -10.51 -17.42 -9.98
N ALA A 42 -9.80 -16.74 -9.05
CA ALA A 42 -10.41 -16.36 -7.78
C ALA A 42 -11.67 -15.51 -8.01
N PRO A 43 -12.83 -15.96 -7.49
CA PRO A 43 -14.11 -15.31 -7.80
C PRO A 43 -14.19 -13.90 -7.17
N LYS A 44 -13.45 -13.69 -6.08
CA LYS A 44 -13.38 -12.43 -5.35
C LYS A 44 -11.98 -12.26 -4.72
N VAL A 45 -11.40 -11.09 -4.90
CA VAL A 45 -10.13 -10.68 -4.30
C VAL A 45 -10.32 -9.34 -3.61
N LEU A 46 -9.85 -9.21 -2.39
CA LEU A 46 -9.69 -7.93 -1.73
C LEU A 46 -8.29 -7.40 -2.03
N VAL A 47 -8.19 -6.16 -2.42
CA VAL A 47 -6.91 -5.47 -2.58
C VAL A 47 -6.80 -4.40 -1.51
N VAL A 48 -5.68 -4.35 -0.81
CA VAL A 48 -5.37 -3.36 0.23
C VAL A 48 -4.03 -2.72 -0.11
N ASP A 49 -4.05 -1.43 -0.42
CA ASP A 49 -2.85 -0.62 -0.72
C ASP A 49 -2.47 0.19 0.52
N ILE A 50 -1.42 -0.20 1.20
CA ILE A 50 -0.95 0.48 2.41
C ILE A 50 0.11 1.49 1.99
N GLY A 51 -0.30 2.75 1.92
CA GLY A 51 0.54 3.90 1.59
C GLY A 51 1.13 4.60 2.81
N GLY A 52 1.71 5.80 2.56
CA GLY A 52 2.23 6.67 3.62
C GLY A 52 1.13 7.24 4.50
N PHE A 53 0.07 7.77 3.91
CA PHE A 53 -1.02 8.47 4.62
C PHE A 53 -2.28 7.62 4.76
N THR A 54 -2.58 6.78 3.78
CA THR A 54 -3.82 6.02 3.69
C THR A 54 -3.57 4.53 3.51
N ALA A 55 -4.58 3.74 3.86
CA ALA A 55 -4.75 2.37 3.42
C ALA A 55 -6.01 2.31 2.56
N ASP A 56 -5.82 2.19 1.26
CA ASP A 56 -6.91 2.15 0.29
C ASP A 56 -7.30 0.71 0.00
N TYR A 57 -8.59 0.46 -0.18
CA TYR A 57 -9.04 -0.90 -0.50
C TYR A 57 -10.17 -0.93 -1.53
N LEU A 58 -10.25 -2.05 -2.24
CA LEU A 58 -11.35 -2.35 -3.14
C LEU A 58 -11.48 -3.87 -3.34
N PHE A 59 -12.65 -4.29 -3.80
CA PHE A 59 -12.85 -5.66 -4.25
C PHE A 59 -12.71 -5.78 -5.77
N ILE A 60 -12.08 -6.87 -6.19
CA ILE A 60 -12.07 -7.32 -7.58
C ILE A 60 -12.94 -8.58 -7.65
N LYS A 61 -13.93 -8.61 -8.54
CA LYS A 61 -14.76 -9.76 -8.84
C LYS A 61 -14.64 -10.11 -10.31
N GLN A 62 -14.29 -11.36 -10.61
CA GLN A 62 -14.14 -11.85 -11.99
C GLN A 62 -13.24 -10.91 -12.83
N GLY A 63 -12.11 -10.48 -12.27
CA GLY A 63 -11.15 -9.58 -12.91
C GLY A 63 -11.58 -8.12 -13.07
N LYS A 64 -12.74 -7.72 -12.54
CA LYS A 64 -13.27 -6.34 -12.63
C LYS A 64 -13.28 -5.66 -11.28
N ALA A 65 -12.75 -4.44 -11.21
CA ALA A 65 -12.83 -3.60 -10.03
C ALA A 65 -14.30 -3.27 -9.70
N GLN A 66 -14.65 -3.45 -8.43
CA GLN A 66 -15.96 -3.08 -7.88
C GLN A 66 -15.87 -1.67 -7.30
N LEU A 67 -16.03 -0.66 -8.14
CA LEU A 67 -15.83 0.76 -7.76
C LEU A 67 -16.68 1.20 -6.57
N GLY A 68 -17.88 0.64 -6.41
CA GLY A 68 -18.75 0.91 -5.26
C GLY A 68 -18.23 0.37 -3.93
N THR A 69 -17.11 -0.40 -3.93
CA THR A 69 -16.45 -0.92 -2.73
C THR A 69 -15.09 -0.28 -2.48
N CYS A 70 -14.73 0.72 -3.30
CA CYS A 70 -13.48 1.45 -3.15
C CYS A 70 -13.65 2.49 -2.03
N ASP A 71 -12.77 2.41 -1.04
CA ASP A 71 -12.74 3.36 0.08
C ASP A 71 -11.31 3.49 0.62
N SER A 72 -11.09 4.47 1.49
CA SER A 72 -9.80 4.85 2.04
C SER A 72 -9.89 4.97 3.56
N LEU A 73 -8.89 4.45 4.25
CA LEU A 73 -8.67 4.59 5.69
C LEU A 73 -7.49 5.53 5.93
N GLU A 74 -7.59 6.40 6.92
CA GLU A 74 -6.47 7.25 7.36
C GLU A 74 -5.46 6.46 8.23
N ASN A 75 -5.16 5.23 7.82
CA ASN A 75 -4.28 4.27 8.50
C ASN A 75 -3.03 3.98 7.65
N GLY A 76 -2.38 5.01 7.12
CA GLY A 76 -1.08 4.86 6.47
C GLY A 76 0.07 4.74 7.49
N VAL A 77 1.27 4.37 7.02
CA VAL A 77 2.43 4.11 7.90
C VAL A 77 2.91 5.34 8.66
N ILE A 78 2.55 6.56 8.25
CA ILE A 78 2.86 7.79 8.99
C ILE A 78 2.23 7.78 10.38
N VAL A 79 1.03 7.18 10.53
CA VAL A 79 0.36 7.04 11.82
C VAL A 79 1.17 6.12 12.73
N LEU A 80 1.70 5.02 12.20
CA LEU A 80 2.59 4.11 12.92
C LEU A 80 3.87 4.82 13.37
N TYR A 81 4.55 5.53 12.45
CA TYR A 81 5.78 6.25 12.77
C TYR A 81 5.56 7.28 13.88
N ASN A 82 4.50 8.07 13.80
CA ASN A 82 4.18 9.07 14.81
C ASN A 82 3.87 8.43 16.17
N ARG A 83 3.16 7.30 16.20
CA ARG A 83 2.87 6.53 17.41
C ARG A 83 4.16 6.02 18.07
N ILE A 84 5.04 5.39 17.29
CA ILE A 84 6.32 4.88 17.77
C ILE A 84 7.20 6.01 18.29
N ARG A 85 7.35 7.10 17.52
CA ARG A 85 8.15 8.26 17.95
C ARG A 85 7.69 8.82 19.28
N SER A 86 6.38 9.01 19.43
CA SER A 86 5.81 9.57 20.66
C SER A 86 6.10 8.67 21.87
N LYS A 87 5.94 7.35 21.72
CA LYS A 87 6.19 6.40 22.81
C LYS A 87 7.67 6.25 23.14
N VAL A 88 8.52 6.10 22.13
CA VAL A 88 9.98 5.98 22.35
C VAL A 88 10.53 7.25 22.99
N ASN A 89 10.07 8.42 22.57
CA ASN A 89 10.46 9.66 23.21
C ASN A 89 9.98 9.73 24.66
N GLY A 90 8.73 9.34 24.94
CA GLY A 90 8.17 9.35 26.29
C GLY A 90 8.83 8.37 27.26
N ASP A 91 9.14 7.16 26.80
CA ASP A 91 9.62 6.08 27.66
C ASP A 91 11.16 6.02 27.75
N PHE A 92 11.89 6.50 26.74
CA PHE A 92 13.34 6.36 26.65
C PHE A 92 14.09 7.67 26.40
N ASP A 93 13.39 8.81 26.34
CA ASP A 93 13.96 10.14 25.99
C ASP A 93 14.83 10.09 24.71
N MET A 94 14.36 9.31 23.71
CA MET A 94 15.05 9.07 22.45
C MET A 94 14.20 9.55 21.28
N LEU A 95 14.83 10.29 20.35
CA LEU A 95 14.20 10.74 19.12
C LEU A 95 14.57 9.77 17.98
N LEU A 96 13.56 9.13 17.39
CA LEU A 96 13.73 8.28 16.21
C LEU A 96 13.25 9.00 14.94
N GLU A 97 13.99 8.84 13.86
CA GLU A 97 13.53 9.18 12.52
C GLU A 97 12.82 7.98 11.86
N GLU A 98 12.15 8.20 10.73
CA GLU A 98 11.48 7.11 9.98
C GLU A 98 12.46 6.01 9.57
N GLY A 99 13.67 6.42 9.14
CA GLY A 99 14.74 5.50 8.77
C GLY A 99 15.21 4.61 9.93
N ASP A 100 15.19 5.13 11.18
CA ASP A 100 15.53 4.37 12.37
C ASP A 100 14.49 3.28 12.65
N ILE A 101 13.21 3.66 12.56
CA ILE A 101 12.09 2.72 12.73
C ILE A 101 12.15 1.62 11.68
N ASP A 102 12.37 2.00 10.42
CA ASP A 102 12.54 1.07 9.32
C ASP A 102 13.72 0.09 9.56
N ALA A 103 14.86 0.60 10.05
CA ALA A 103 16.03 -0.20 10.37
C ALA A 103 15.71 -1.21 11.49
N ILE A 104 15.03 -0.75 12.55
CA ILE A 104 14.60 -1.63 13.65
C ILE A 104 13.68 -2.74 13.14
N LEU A 105 12.68 -2.40 12.32
CA LEU A 105 11.72 -3.37 11.78
C LEU A 105 12.37 -4.39 10.83
N ARG A 106 13.48 -4.02 10.19
CA ARG A 106 14.33 -4.94 9.39
C ARG A 106 15.36 -5.70 10.22
N GLY A 107 15.39 -5.54 11.55
CA GLY A 107 16.36 -6.16 12.43
C GLY A 107 17.76 -5.55 12.38
N GLN A 108 17.88 -4.33 11.85
CA GLN A 108 19.13 -3.59 11.66
C GLN A 108 19.35 -2.52 12.76
N GLY A 109 20.54 -1.91 12.77
CA GLY A 109 20.90 -0.84 13.69
C GLY A 109 21.25 -1.34 15.10
N SER A 110 21.78 -0.44 15.93
CA SER A 110 22.24 -0.72 17.31
C SER A 110 21.28 -0.04 18.30
N TYR A 111 20.12 -0.66 18.50
CA TYR A 111 19.10 -0.19 19.45
C TYR A 111 18.97 -1.18 20.61
N THR A 112 18.59 -0.70 21.79
CA THR A 112 18.39 -1.56 22.96
C THR A 112 17.25 -2.56 22.75
N PRO A 113 17.24 -3.71 23.42
CA PRO A 113 16.17 -4.70 23.30
C PRO A 113 14.79 -4.10 23.61
N GLU A 114 14.71 -3.19 24.60
CA GLU A 114 13.50 -2.56 25.07
C GLU A 114 12.88 -1.65 23.98
N VAL A 115 13.72 -0.84 23.30
CA VAL A 115 13.29 0.01 22.18
C VAL A 115 12.80 -0.85 21.02
N ARG A 116 13.54 -1.92 20.68
CA ARG A 116 13.11 -2.86 19.63
C ARG A 116 11.77 -3.50 19.96
N GLN A 117 11.60 -3.97 21.20
CA GLN A 117 10.37 -4.58 21.65
C GLN A 117 9.20 -3.62 21.56
N LEU A 118 9.37 -2.37 21.99
CA LEU A 118 8.33 -1.34 21.88
C LEU A 118 7.92 -1.09 20.43
N VAL A 119 8.90 -0.93 19.53
CA VAL A 119 8.64 -0.73 18.09
C VAL A 119 7.85 -1.91 17.50
N GLU A 120 8.22 -3.15 17.85
CA GLU A 120 7.51 -4.35 17.38
C GLU A 120 6.09 -4.44 17.94
N GLN A 121 5.89 -4.14 19.21
CA GLN A 121 4.58 -4.14 19.86
C GLN A 121 3.64 -3.10 19.22
N GLU A 122 4.12 -1.87 19.00
CA GLU A 122 3.34 -0.83 18.37
C GLU A 122 3.00 -1.16 16.92
N THR A 123 3.92 -1.81 16.21
CA THR A 123 3.68 -2.25 14.83
C THR A 123 2.63 -3.35 14.77
N ALA A 124 2.68 -4.32 15.68
CA ALA A 124 1.66 -5.36 15.78
C ALA A 124 0.28 -4.78 16.16
N ALA A 125 0.26 -3.82 17.08
CA ALA A 125 -0.96 -3.10 17.46
C ALA A 125 -1.53 -2.32 16.26
N PHE A 126 -0.70 -1.59 15.52
CA PHE A 126 -1.13 -0.87 14.31
C PHE A 126 -1.78 -1.78 13.27
N VAL A 127 -1.17 -2.94 12.97
CA VAL A 127 -1.75 -3.93 12.05
C VAL A 127 -3.09 -4.46 12.58
N SER A 128 -3.20 -4.68 13.90
CA SER A 128 -4.46 -5.08 14.52
C SER A 128 -5.55 -4.02 14.39
N ASP A 129 -5.20 -2.74 14.58
CA ASP A 129 -6.10 -1.59 14.44
C ASP A 129 -6.58 -1.45 12.98
N LEU A 130 -5.66 -1.54 12.01
CA LEU A 130 -5.99 -1.52 10.58
C LEU A 130 -7.01 -2.62 10.23
N PHE A 131 -6.78 -3.84 10.70
CA PHE A 131 -7.70 -4.96 10.43
C PHE A 131 -9.04 -4.80 11.15
N SER A 132 -9.06 -4.17 12.31
CA SER A 132 -10.29 -3.84 13.02
C SER A 132 -11.09 -2.77 12.26
N ALA A 133 -10.41 -1.73 11.74
CA ALA A 133 -11.04 -0.72 10.91
C ALA A 133 -11.63 -1.28 9.60
N LEU A 134 -10.97 -2.26 8.98
CA LEU A 134 -11.53 -2.99 7.83
C LEU A 134 -12.75 -3.83 8.23
N ARG A 135 -12.72 -4.50 9.39
CA ARG A 135 -13.84 -5.29 9.89
C ARG A 135 -15.07 -4.43 10.21
N GLU A 136 -14.89 -3.24 10.76
CA GLU A 136 -15.97 -2.27 11.00
C GLU A 136 -16.69 -1.88 9.70
N ARG A 137 -16.00 -1.95 8.56
CA ARG A 137 -16.57 -1.77 7.22
C ARG A 137 -17.10 -3.06 6.60
N MET A 138 -17.35 -4.08 7.43
CA MET A 138 -17.88 -5.40 7.02
C MET A 138 -16.95 -6.13 6.03
N ILE A 139 -15.64 -5.88 6.09
CA ILE A 139 -14.64 -6.57 5.28
C ILE A 139 -14.13 -7.78 6.05
N ASP A 140 -14.35 -8.96 5.49
CA ASP A 140 -13.84 -10.22 6.03
C ASP A 140 -12.55 -10.63 5.30
N LEU A 141 -11.43 -10.59 6.05
CA LEU A 141 -10.09 -10.97 5.56
C LEU A 141 -9.88 -12.48 5.42
N ARG A 142 -10.87 -13.29 5.87
CA ARG A 142 -10.80 -14.75 5.82
C ARG A 142 -11.61 -15.36 4.69
N SER A 143 -12.52 -14.61 4.07
CA SER A 143 -13.45 -15.12 3.06
C SER A 143 -12.87 -15.28 1.65
N GLY A 144 -11.60 -14.91 1.43
CA GLY A 144 -10.98 -14.96 0.10
C GLY A 144 -9.50 -14.63 0.11
N GLN A 145 -8.98 -14.35 -1.07
CA GLN A 145 -7.62 -13.85 -1.24
C GLN A 145 -7.56 -12.36 -0.91
N VAL A 146 -6.51 -11.96 -0.22
CA VAL A 146 -6.18 -10.55 0.05
C VAL A 146 -4.83 -10.23 -0.58
N VAL A 147 -4.80 -9.24 -1.45
CA VAL A 147 -3.58 -8.73 -2.08
C VAL A 147 -3.17 -7.46 -1.36
N PHE A 148 -2.00 -7.47 -0.78
CA PHE A 148 -1.39 -6.32 -0.14
C PHE A 148 -0.39 -5.65 -1.09
N ILE A 149 -0.51 -4.35 -1.25
CA ILE A 149 0.32 -3.51 -2.11
C ILE A 149 0.81 -2.28 -1.36
N GLY A 150 1.75 -1.57 -1.96
CA GLY A 150 2.33 -0.35 -1.41
C GLY A 150 3.51 -0.61 -0.48
N GLY A 151 4.31 0.44 -0.26
CA GLY A 151 5.52 0.36 0.57
C GLY A 151 5.22 -0.05 2.01
N GLY A 152 4.09 0.38 2.55
CA GLY A 152 3.64 0.00 3.89
C GLY A 152 3.35 -1.49 4.01
N SER A 153 2.81 -2.12 2.97
CA SER A 153 2.53 -3.56 3.00
C SER A 153 3.82 -4.40 3.04
N ILE A 154 4.87 -3.93 2.37
CA ILE A 154 6.20 -4.58 2.39
C ILE A 154 6.80 -4.48 3.79
N LEU A 155 6.76 -3.27 4.38
CA LEU A 155 7.26 -3.00 5.72
C LEU A 155 6.52 -3.84 6.78
N LEU A 156 5.21 -3.95 6.66
CA LEU A 156 4.33 -4.61 7.64
C LEU A 156 4.11 -6.10 7.38
N ARG A 157 4.69 -6.67 6.31
CA ARG A 157 4.42 -8.04 5.86
C ARG A 157 4.51 -9.07 6.98
N ARG A 158 5.61 -9.06 7.74
CA ARG A 158 5.83 -9.99 8.86
C ARG A 158 4.70 -9.93 9.89
N PHE A 159 4.25 -8.73 10.24
CA PHE A 159 3.19 -8.52 11.22
C PHE A 159 1.81 -8.91 10.69
N ILE A 160 1.56 -8.66 9.39
CA ILE A 160 0.33 -9.08 8.70
C ILE A 160 0.24 -10.62 8.71
N GLU A 161 1.32 -11.31 8.32
CA GLU A 161 1.38 -12.76 8.30
C GLU A 161 1.25 -13.36 9.72
N GLN A 162 1.97 -12.81 10.70
CA GLN A 162 1.94 -13.25 12.10
C GLN A 162 0.58 -13.00 12.79
N SER A 163 -0.23 -12.06 12.31
CA SER A 163 -1.53 -11.74 12.91
C SER A 163 -2.52 -12.92 12.87
N GLY A 164 -2.35 -13.86 11.92
CA GLY A 164 -3.26 -14.97 11.69
C GLY A 164 -4.69 -14.56 11.27
N LYS A 165 -4.92 -13.27 11.01
CA LYS A 165 -6.24 -12.74 10.67
C LYS A 165 -6.57 -12.83 9.18
N VAL A 166 -5.57 -13.04 8.32
CA VAL A 166 -5.72 -13.17 6.87
C VAL A 166 -5.50 -14.63 6.47
N ARG A 167 -6.46 -15.23 5.75
CA ARG A 167 -6.37 -16.63 5.34
C ARG A 167 -5.39 -16.86 4.20
N GLN A 168 -5.43 -16.00 3.18
CA GLN A 168 -4.58 -16.06 1.99
C GLN A 168 -4.08 -14.67 1.67
N ALA A 169 -2.88 -14.35 2.15
CA ALA A 169 -2.22 -13.08 1.89
C ALA A 169 -1.26 -13.23 0.70
N LEU A 170 -1.37 -12.33 -0.28
CA LEU A 170 -0.43 -12.16 -1.36
C LEU A 170 0.16 -10.75 -1.26
N PHE A 171 1.46 -10.62 -1.51
CA PHE A 171 2.14 -9.34 -1.45
C PHE A 171 2.72 -8.97 -2.80
N VAL A 172 2.59 -7.71 -3.18
CA VAL A 172 3.24 -7.14 -4.36
C VAL A 172 4.50 -6.43 -3.89
N ASP A 173 5.65 -7.03 -4.14
CA ASP A 173 6.94 -6.50 -3.71
C ASP A 173 7.46 -5.36 -4.60
N ASP A 174 6.78 -5.08 -5.72
CA ASP A 174 7.15 -4.01 -6.64
C ASP A 174 6.49 -2.67 -6.26
N ILE A 175 7.26 -1.74 -5.71
CA ILE A 175 6.80 -0.38 -5.37
C ILE A 175 6.27 0.40 -6.58
N LYS A 176 6.61 -0.02 -7.82
CA LYS A 176 6.15 0.59 -9.07
C LYS A 176 4.91 -0.12 -9.63
N ALA A 177 4.32 -1.07 -8.91
CA ALA A 177 3.20 -1.86 -9.40
C ALA A 177 2.02 -1.00 -9.89
N ASN A 178 1.67 0.06 -9.16
CA ASN A 178 0.63 0.99 -9.60
C ASN A 178 0.97 1.65 -10.95
N ALA A 179 2.19 2.14 -11.13
CA ALA A 179 2.61 2.78 -12.38
C ALA A 179 2.57 1.80 -13.56
N LYS A 180 3.08 0.58 -13.38
CA LYS A 180 3.02 -0.49 -14.39
C LYS A 180 1.58 -0.90 -14.71
N GLY A 181 0.74 -0.97 -13.70
CA GLY A 181 -0.67 -1.28 -13.85
C GLY A 181 -1.44 -0.21 -14.62
N TYR A 182 -1.16 1.06 -14.38
CA TYR A 182 -1.74 2.17 -15.16
C TYR A 182 -1.35 2.05 -16.64
N GLU A 183 -0.09 1.72 -16.95
CA GLU A 183 0.35 1.50 -18.33
C GLU A 183 -0.44 0.36 -18.99
N ILE A 184 -0.57 -0.78 -18.31
CA ILE A 184 -1.34 -1.93 -18.81
C ILE A 184 -2.79 -1.54 -19.09
N LEU A 185 -3.44 -0.87 -18.12
CA LEU A 185 -4.83 -0.44 -18.23
C LEU A 185 -5.04 0.56 -19.37
N TYR A 186 -4.09 1.49 -19.53
CA TYR A 186 -4.12 2.45 -20.64
C TYR A 186 -4.02 1.75 -21.99
N GLN A 187 -3.07 0.82 -22.13
CA GLN A 187 -2.90 0.05 -23.38
C GLN A 187 -4.14 -0.77 -23.75
N VAL A 188 -4.79 -1.40 -22.76
CA VAL A 188 -6.04 -2.14 -22.98
C VAL A 188 -7.18 -1.21 -23.38
N ALA A 189 -7.30 -0.04 -22.77
CA ALA A 189 -8.34 0.93 -23.08
C ALA A 189 -8.10 1.65 -24.43
N ALA A 190 -6.85 1.81 -24.86
CA ALA A 190 -6.49 2.44 -26.12
C ALA A 190 -6.73 1.52 -27.35
N ARG A 191 -6.80 0.20 -27.14
CA ARG A 191 -7.09 -0.77 -28.20
C ARG A 191 -8.59 -0.96 -28.49
N ARG A 192 -9.45 -0.37 -27.66
CA ARG A 192 -10.92 -0.35 -27.83
C ARG A 192 -11.38 0.95 -28.47
#